data_a9e254def436e2cd2894af1dba890f73
#
_entry.id   a9e254def436e2cd2894af1dba890f73
#
_cell.length_a   1.000
_cell.length_b   1.000
_cell.length_c   1.000
_cell.angle_alpha   90.00
_cell.angle_beta   90.00
_cell.angle_gamma   90.00
#
_symmetry.space_group_name_H-M   'P 1'
#
loop_
_entity.id
_entity.type
_entity.pdbx_description
1 polymer ?
#
loop_
_entity_poly.entity_id
_entity_poly.type
_entity_poly.pdbx_seq_one_letter_code
_entity_poly.pdbx_strand_id
1 'polypeptide(L)'
;MEIIEYQERYKDCFIQFNTEWIVDNFGSLEQEDIDTFQHIEESLGNGGMIYFATEGEDVLATCMTKPLDENGTWELCKLGSNKQLPHKGAGSAVFEAAMNWAISHGAKKLFILSNSKLKPALHIYEKYGFREIKLTDYEYVRGDIAFERIV
;
A
#
# COMPACT_ATOMS: atom_id res chain seq x y z
N MET A 1 5.42 1.06 19.24
CA MET A 1 4.98 0.59 17.90
C MET A 1 6.15 -0.05 17.19
N GLU A 2 5.96 -1.27 16.71
CA GLU A 2 6.94 -1.98 15.91
C GLU A 2 6.49 -2.05 14.45
N ILE A 3 7.44 -2.06 13.54
CA ILE A 3 7.18 -2.25 12.11
C ILE A 3 7.77 -3.59 11.73
N ILE A 4 6.92 -4.51 11.29
CA ILE A 4 7.30 -5.89 11.01
C ILE A 4 6.95 -6.30 9.58
N GLU A 5 7.73 -7.23 9.05
CA GLU A 5 7.49 -7.82 7.74
C GLU A 5 6.35 -8.84 7.81
N TYR A 6 5.82 -9.17 6.66
CA TYR A 6 4.72 -10.11 6.50
C TYR A 6 4.95 -11.41 7.28
N GLN A 7 3.89 -11.84 7.97
CA GLN A 7 3.77 -13.17 8.56
C GLN A 7 2.37 -13.66 8.23
N GLU A 8 2.23 -14.96 7.99
CA GLU A 8 0.95 -15.54 7.59
C GLU A 8 -0.17 -15.25 8.59
N ARG A 9 0.14 -15.17 9.87
CA ARG A 9 -0.86 -14.85 10.92
C ARG A 9 -1.48 -13.46 10.76
N TYR A 10 -0.85 -12.56 10.00
CA TYR A 10 -1.36 -11.20 9.77
C TYR A 10 -2.06 -11.04 8.42
N LYS A 11 -2.14 -12.11 7.64
CA LYS A 11 -2.78 -12.08 6.31
C LYS A 11 -4.21 -11.56 6.37
N ASP A 12 -4.98 -12.06 7.35
CA ASP A 12 -6.38 -11.65 7.49
C ASP A 12 -6.51 -10.17 7.85
N CYS A 13 -5.59 -9.62 8.64
CA CYS A 13 -5.56 -8.19 8.94
C CYS A 13 -5.31 -7.36 7.68
N PHE A 14 -4.38 -7.78 6.85
CA PHE A 14 -4.10 -7.11 5.57
C PHE A 14 -5.35 -7.05 4.69
N ILE A 15 -6.01 -8.18 4.52
CA ILE A 15 -7.23 -8.26 3.70
C ILE A 15 -8.35 -7.45 4.33
N GLN A 16 -8.56 -7.59 5.63
CA GLN A 16 -9.64 -6.90 6.35
C GLN A 16 -9.50 -5.37 6.29
N PHE A 17 -8.33 -4.85 6.65
CA PHE A 17 -8.15 -3.39 6.69
C PHE A 17 -8.35 -2.77 5.32
N ASN A 18 -7.83 -3.40 4.28
CA ASN A 18 -7.98 -2.90 2.92
C ASN A 18 -9.40 -3.06 2.40
N THR A 19 -10.05 -4.19 2.66
CA THR A 19 -11.45 -4.37 2.28
C THR A 19 -12.34 -3.32 2.94
N GLU A 20 -12.14 -3.04 4.22
CA GLU A 20 -12.96 -2.07 4.95
C GLU A 20 -12.87 -0.66 4.36
N TRP A 21 -11.66 -0.13 4.13
CA TRP A 21 -11.57 1.23 3.60
C TRP A 21 -12.06 1.31 2.15
N ILE A 22 -11.86 0.25 1.34
CA ILE A 22 -12.36 0.22 -0.03
C ILE A 22 -13.88 0.21 -0.06
N VAL A 23 -14.51 -0.65 0.71
CA VAL A 23 -15.97 -0.76 0.76
C VAL A 23 -16.59 0.49 1.38
N ASP A 24 -16.00 1.03 2.45
CA ASP A 24 -16.52 2.23 3.10
C ASP A 24 -16.51 3.45 2.18
N ASN A 25 -15.52 3.56 1.30
CA ASN A 25 -15.38 4.72 0.41
C ASN A 25 -15.96 4.50 -0.98
N PHE A 26 -15.99 3.27 -1.49
CA PHE A 26 -16.33 2.98 -2.89
C PHE A 26 -17.41 1.93 -3.07
N GLY A 27 -17.86 1.30 -2.00
CA GLY A 27 -19.00 0.37 -2.02
C GLY A 27 -18.65 -1.10 -2.25
N SER A 28 -17.63 -1.41 -3.01
CA SER A 28 -17.25 -2.79 -3.29
C SER A 28 -15.78 -2.91 -3.71
N LEU A 29 -15.24 -4.13 -3.61
CA LEU A 29 -13.93 -4.47 -4.15
C LEU A 29 -14.01 -4.54 -5.68
N GLU A 30 -12.91 -4.21 -6.34
CA GLU A 30 -12.72 -4.46 -7.76
C GLU A 30 -11.95 -5.78 -7.97
N GLN A 31 -11.96 -6.29 -9.19
CA GLN A 31 -11.29 -7.57 -9.49
C GLN A 31 -9.81 -7.52 -9.15
N GLU A 32 -9.16 -6.39 -9.37
CA GLU A 32 -7.74 -6.19 -9.06
C GLU A 32 -7.46 -6.36 -7.57
N ASP A 33 -8.37 -5.91 -6.70
CA ASP A 33 -8.25 -6.11 -5.25
C ASP A 33 -8.35 -7.60 -4.91
N ILE A 34 -9.33 -8.28 -5.48
CA ILE A 34 -9.55 -9.72 -5.25
C ILE A 34 -8.32 -10.51 -5.69
N ASP A 35 -7.79 -10.20 -6.87
CA ASP A 35 -6.60 -10.86 -7.41
C ASP A 35 -5.39 -10.67 -6.47
N THR A 36 -5.19 -9.46 -5.97
CA THR A 36 -4.12 -9.17 -5.01
C THR A 36 -4.25 -10.02 -3.75
N PHE A 37 -5.47 -10.08 -3.19
CA PHE A 37 -5.71 -10.85 -1.96
C PHE A 37 -5.56 -12.35 -2.16
N GLN A 38 -5.86 -12.86 -3.34
CA GLN A 38 -5.73 -14.29 -3.66
C GLN A 38 -4.30 -14.70 -3.98
N HIS A 39 -3.40 -13.78 -4.32
CA HIS A 39 -2.05 -14.07 -4.79
C HIS A 39 -0.95 -13.39 -3.95
N ILE A 40 -1.20 -13.25 -2.64
CA ILE A 40 -0.25 -12.60 -1.72
C ILE A 40 1.10 -13.33 -1.74
N GLU A 41 1.10 -14.65 -1.56
CA GLU A 41 2.34 -15.43 -1.50
C GLU A 41 3.13 -15.35 -2.81
N GLU A 42 2.43 -15.31 -3.93
CA GLU A 42 3.04 -15.16 -5.25
C GLU A 42 3.74 -13.79 -5.36
N SER A 43 3.07 -12.73 -4.93
CA SER A 43 3.65 -11.37 -4.94
C SER A 43 4.91 -11.30 -4.07
N LEU A 44 4.88 -11.93 -2.90
CA LEU A 44 6.04 -11.98 -2.00
C LEU A 44 7.17 -12.79 -2.63
N GLY A 45 6.84 -13.91 -3.29
CA GLY A 45 7.82 -14.74 -4.00
C GLY A 45 8.48 -14.01 -5.18
N ASN A 46 7.81 -13.01 -5.75
CA ASN A 46 8.33 -12.19 -6.82
C ASN A 46 9.12 -10.96 -6.32
N GLY A 47 9.38 -10.87 -5.02
CA GLY A 47 10.18 -9.80 -4.43
C GLY A 47 9.39 -8.75 -3.67
N GLY A 48 8.07 -8.81 -3.70
CA GLY A 48 7.22 -7.87 -2.94
C GLY A 48 7.31 -8.07 -1.43
N MET A 49 6.75 -7.14 -0.69
CA MET A 49 6.68 -7.20 0.77
C MET A 49 5.43 -6.50 1.28
N ILE A 50 4.94 -6.97 2.40
CA ILE A 50 3.85 -6.33 3.14
C ILE A 50 4.36 -6.04 4.54
N TYR A 51 4.22 -4.79 4.97
CA TYR A 51 4.60 -4.37 6.32
C TYR A 51 3.39 -4.16 7.20
N PHE A 52 3.58 -4.36 8.49
CA PHE A 52 2.56 -4.13 9.51
C PHE A 52 3.14 -3.28 10.63
N ALA A 53 2.34 -2.32 11.11
CA ALA A 53 2.63 -1.59 12.34
C ALA A 53 1.87 -2.29 13.46
N THR A 54 2.58 -2.67 14.51
CA THR A 54 1.99 -3.39 15.64
C THR A 54 2.28 -2.71 16.97
N GLU A 55 1.39 -2.90 17.92
CA GLU A 55 1.58 -2.50 19.30
C GLU A 55 1.08 -3.62 20.21
N GLY A 56 2.02 -4.33 20.85
CA GLY A 56 1.69 -5.59 21.52
C GLY A 56 1.12 -6.59 20.51
N GLU A 57 -0.08 -7.07 20.75
CA GLU A 57 -0.77 -8.00 19.86
C GLU A 57 -1.66 -7.30 18.83
N ASP A 58 -1.79 -5.97 18.92
CA ASP A 58 -2.65 -5.21 18.03
C ASP A 58 -1.93 -4.84 16.75
N VAL A 59 -2.62 -5.04 15.61
CA VAL A 59 -2.15 -4.59 14.30
C VAL A 59 -2.84 -3.28 13.98
N LEU A 60 -2.06 -2.24 13.70
CA LEU A 60 -2.54 -0.86 13.56
C LEU A 60 -2.66 -0.41 12.11
N ALA A 61 -1.79 -0.88 11.25
CA ALA A 61 -1.76 -0.48 9.85
C ALA A 61 -0.96 -1.47 9.01
N THR A 62 -1.11 -1.40 7.70
CA THR A 62 -0.40 -2.25 6.74
C THR A 62 -0.16 -1.50 5.44
N CYS A 63 0.88 -1.88 4.71
CA CYS A 63 1.17 -1.37 3.37
C CYS A 63 1.95 -2.41 2.58
N MET A 64 1.66 -2.50 1.29
CA MET A 64 2.28 -3.43 0.37
C MET A 64 3.15 -2.70 -0.64
N THR A 65 4.24 -3.34 -1.06
CA THR A 65 5.03 -2.92 -2.21
C THR A 65 5.37 -4.13 -3.07
N LYS A 66 5.47 -3.91 -4.38
CA LYS A 66 5.81 -4.98 -5.32
C LYS A 66 6.44 -4.40 -6.58
N PRO A 67 7.35 -5.16 -7.26
CA PRO A 67 7.87 -4.72 -8.54
C PRO A 67 6.77 -4.79 -9.60
N LEU A 68 6.72 -3.80 -10.50
CA LEU A 68 5.75 -3.74 -11.59
C LEU A 68 6.35 -4.21 -12.92
N ASP A 69 7.64 -3.95 -13.13
CA ASP A 69 8.31 -4.28 -14.38
C ASP A 69 9.78 -4.62 -14.14
N GLU A 70 10.49 -4.93 -15.22
CA GLU A 70 11.91 -5.25 -15.17
C GLU A 70 12.80 -4.00 -15.21
N ASN A 71 12.21 -2.82 -15.33
CA ASN A 71 12.94 -1.55 -15.47
C ASN A 71 13.14 -0.82 -14.14
N GLY A 72 12.77 -1.44 -13.03
CA GLY A 72 12.95 -0.85 -11.72
C GLY A 72 11.78 0.00 -11.24
N THR A 73 10.59 -0.14 -11.83
CA THR A 73 9.38 0.50 -11.32
C THR A 73 8.75 -0.40 -10.26
N TRP A 74 8.51 0.17 -9.08
CA TRP A 74 7.86 -0.52 -7.98
C TRP A 74 6.60 0.23 -7.58
N GLU A 75 5.55 -0.52 -7.22
CA GLU A 75 4.30 0.05 -6.74
C GLU A 75 4.22 -0.01 -5.22
N LEU A 76 3.67 1.06 -4.63
CA LEU A 76 3.23 1.07 -3.23
C LEU A 76 1.71 1.07 -3.27
N CYS A 77 1.10 0.13 -2.56
CA CYS A 77 -0.35 -0.09 -2.63
C CYS A 77 -0.89 -0.69 -1.35
N LYS A 78 -2.21 -0.79 -1.27
CA LYS A 78 -2.91 -1.42 -0.16
C LYS A 78 -2.47 -0.87 1.20
N LEU A 79 -2.41 0.47 1.30
CA LEU A 79 -2.20 1.17 2.56
C LEU A 79 -3.53 1.19 3.30
N GLY A 80 -3.62 0.47 4.40
CA GLY A 80 -4.83 0.34 5.20
C GLY A 80 -4.54 0.51 6.68
N SER A 81 -5.53 1.00 7.41
CA SER A 81 -5.42 1.21 8.87
C SER A 81 -6.50 0.46 9.60
N ASN A 82 -6.22 0.12 10.86
CA ASN A 82 -7.20 -0.47 11.76
C ASN A 82 -8.12 0.64 12.28
N LYS A 83 -9.35 0.71 11.74
CA LYS A 83 -10.30 1.76 12.13
C LYS A 83 -10.82 1.61 13.55
N GLN A 84 -10.67 0.43 14.17
CA GLN A 84 -11.06 0.17 15.55
C GLN A 84 -10.02 0.67 16.54
N LEU A 85 -8.77 0.82 16.10
CA LEU A 85 -7.63 1.26 16.91
C LEU A 85 -6.87 2.38 16.19
N PRO A 86 -7.47 3.56 16.05
CA PRO A 86 -6.79 4.67 15.38
C PRO A 86 -5.46 5.00 16.06
N HIS A 87 -4.38 5.08 15.29
CA HIS A 87 -3.06 5.38 15.82
C HIS A 87 -2.35 6.35 14.88
N LYS A 88 -2.09 7.55 15.38
CA LYS A 88 -1.40 8.58 14.59
C LYS A 88 0.01 8.13 14.23
N GLY A 89 0.33 8.19 12.95
CA GLY A 89 1.65 7.84 12.45
C GLY A 89 1.84 6.39 12.03
N ALA A 90 0.90 5.48 12.34
CA ALA A 90 1.04 4.08 11.95
C ALA A 90 1.03 3.91 10.43
N GLY A 91 0.12 4.57 9.73
CA GLY A 91 0.05 4.53 8.27
C GLY A 91 1.31 5.07 7.60
N SER A 92 1.82 6.19 8.11
CA SER A 92 3.06 6.79 7.63
C SER A 92 4.25 5.85 7.82
N ALA A 93 4.32 5.16 8.96
CA ALA A 93 5.42 4.26 9.29
C ALA A 93 5.47 3.03 8.38
N VAL A 94 4.32 2.40 8.12
CA VAL A 94 4.28 1.24 7.21
C VAL A 94 4.53 1.64 5.77
N PHE A 95 4.07 2.82 5.38
CA PHE A 95 4.35 3.35 4.05
C PHE A 95 5.85 3.56 3.84
N GLU A 96 6.51 4.19 4.81
CA GLU A 96 7.96 4.41 4.77
C GLU A 96 8.72 3.08 4.71
N ALA A 97 8.32 2.09 5.49
CA ALA A 97 8.95 0.78 5.47
C ALA A 97 8.82 0.10 4.10
N ALA A 98 7.63 0.14 3.51
CA ALA A 98 7.40 -0.41 2.17
C ALA A 98 8.22 0.31 1.10
N MET A 99 8.28 1.64 1.19
CA MET A 99 9.10 2.46 0.29
C MET A 99 10.58 2.08 0.39
N ASN A 100 11.09 1.95 1.60
CA ASN A 100 12.49 1.61 1.84
C ASN A 100 12.83 0.19 1.36
N TRP A 101 11.91 -0.75 1.49
CA TRP A 101 12.08 -2.09 0.92
C TRP A 101 12.29 -2.02 -0.59
N ALA A 102 11.41 -1.31 -1.29
CA ALA A 102 11.51 -1.15 -2.74
C ALA A 102 12.84 -0.50 -3.13
N ILE A 103 13.23 0.57 -2.46
CA ILE A 103 14.48 1.27 -2.73
C ILE A 103 15.69 0.34 -2.50
N SER A 104 15.72 -0.40 -1.40
CA SER A 104 16.83 -1.31 -1.08
C SER A 104 16.90 -2.50 -2.02
N HIS A 105 15.82 -2.80 -2.74
CA HIS A 105 15.76 -3.89 -3.72
C HIS A 105 15.85 -3.39 -5.16
N GLY A 106 16.39 -2.19 -5.37
CA GLY A 106 16.73 -1.71 -6.69
C GLY A 106 15.69 -0.87 -7.41
N ALA A 107 14.67 -0.40 -6.70
CA ALA A 107 13.69 0.49 -7.33
C ALA A 107 14.38 1.75 -7.86
N LYS A 108 14.07 2.10 -9.09
CA LYS A 108 14.50 3.35 -9.73
C LYS A 108 13.38 4.37 -9.79
N LYS A 109 12.15 3.88 -9.72
CA LYS A 109 10.95 4.71 -9.69
C LYS A 109 9.89 4.02 -8.83
N LEU A 110 9.21 4.81 -8.02
CA LEU A 110 8.09 4.37 -7.19
C LEU A 110 6.80 4.94 -7.78
N PHE A 111 5.77 4.12 -7.83
CA PHE A 111 4.48 4.46 -8.42
C PHE A 111 3.35 4.19 -7.45
N ILE A 112 2.35 5.08 -7.43
CA ILE A 112 1.14 4.93 -6.61
C ILE A 112 -0.07 5.30 -7.46
N LEU A 113 -1.09 4.44 -7.41
CA LEU A 113 -2.41 4.72 -7.96
C LEU A 113 -3.38 4.91 -6.79
N SER A 114 -4.12 6.02 -6.77
CA SER A 114 -4.97 6.37 -5.64
C SER A 114 -6.25 7.06 -6.10
N ASN A 115 -6.96 7.66 -5.15
CA ASN A 115 -8.15 8.44 -5.39
C ASN A 115 -8.05 9.76 -4.64
N SER A 116 -8.47 10.84 -5.29
CA SER A 116 -8.38 12.20 -4.76
C SER A 116 -9.20 12.43 -3.48
N LYS A 117 -10.14 11.54 -3.19
CA LYS A 117 -10.96 11.57 -1.99
C LYS A 117 -10.20 11.07 -0.74
N LEU A 118 -9.11 10.31 -0.92
CA LEU A 118 -8.35 9.70 0.18
C LEU A 118 -7.30 10.68 0.73
N LYS A 119 -7.76 11.78 1.33
CA LYS A 119 -6.89 12.89 1.77
C LYS A 119 -5.76 12.48 2.71
N PRO A 120 -5.97 11.64 3.74
CA PRO A 120 -4.86 11.24 4.61
C PRO A 120 -3.74 10.53 3.87
N ALA A 121 -4.07 9.66 2.91
CA ALA A 121 -3.07 8.96 2.10
C ALA A 121 -2.30 9.94 1.21
N LEU A 122 -3.00 10.90 0.59
CA LEU A 122 -2.35 11.91 -0.27
C LEU A 122 -1.32 12.73 0.50
N HIS A 123 -1.61 13.07 1.76
CA HIS A 123 -0.66 13.78 2.63
C HIS A 123 0.60 12.96 2.87
N ILE A 124 0.46 11.63 3.05
CA ILE A 124 1.61 10.74 3.22
C ILE A 124 2.47 10.74 1.95
N TYR A 125 1.85 10.61 0.78
CA TYR A 125 2.60 10.60 -0.49
C TYR A 125 3.38 11.89 -0.68
N GLU A 126 2.76 13.03 -0.44
CA GLU A 126 3.42 14.33 -0.53
C GLU A 126 4.58 14.45 0.45
N LYS A 127 4.38 14.02 1.70
CA LYS A 127 5.41 14.03 2.74
C LYS A 127 6.68 13.28 2.33
N TYR A 128 6.53 12.17 1.60
CA TYR A 128 7.66 11.36 1.17
C TYR A 128 8.18 11.70 -0.23
N GLY A 129 7.79 12.85 -0.76
CA GLY A 129 8.38 13.39 -1.99
C GLY A 129 7.77 12.87 -3.27
N PHE A 130 6.61 12.28 -3.22
CA PHE A 130 5.88 11.86 -4.42
C PHE A 130 5.23 13.07 -5.08
N ARG A 131 5.21 13.07 -6.40
CA ARG A 131 4.51 14.10 -7.18
C ARG A 131 3.41 13.48 -8.02
N GLU A 132 2.35 14.23 -8.21
CA GLU A 132 1.23 13.81 -9.03
C GLU A 132 1.64 13.72 -10.50
N ILE A 133 1.18 12.64 -11.18
CA ILE A 133 1.35 12.48 -12.63
C ILE A 133 -0.02 12.24 -13.26
N LYS A 134 -0.12 12.45 -14.57
CA LYS A 134 -1.34 12.17 -15.33
C LYS A 134 -1.17 10.87 -16.09
N LEU A 135 -2.19 10.01 -16.01
CA LEU A 135 -2.26 8.77 -16.78
C LEU A 135 -3.38 8.90 -17.79
N THR A 136 -3.22 8.23 -18.94
CA THR A 136 -4.27 8.15 -19.95
C THR A 136 -5.30 7.08 -19.60
N ASP A 137 -4.89 6.12 -18.74
CA ASP A 137 -5.69 4.95 -18.40
C ASP A 137 -5.41 4.55 -16.96
N TYR A 138 -6.43 4.20 -16.20
CA TYR A 138 -6.30 3.78 -14.80
C TYR A 138 -6.76 2.34 -14.64
N GLU A 139 -5.96 1.53 -13.93
CA GLU A 139 -6.21 0.13 -13.66
C GLU A 139 -7.49 -0.10 -12.85
N TYR A 140 -7.77 0.80 -11.90
CA TYR A 140 -8.99 0.74 -11.09
C TYR A 140 -9.98 1.78 -11.57
N VAL A 141 -11.28 1.43 -11.57
CA VAL A 141 -12.35 2.39 -11.83
C VAL A 141 -12.32 3.53 -10.81
N ARG A 142 -12.01 3.21 -9.55
CA ARG A 142 -11.91 4.21 -8.48
C ARG A 142 -10.62 5.03 -8.55
N GLY A 143 -9.62 4.64 -9.32
CA GLY A 143 -8.37 5.36 -9.45
C GLY A 143 -8.54 6.59 -10.32
N ASP A 144 -8.31 7.79 -9.78
CA ASP A 144 -8.41 9.04 -10.51
C ASP A 144 -7.17 9.93 -10.36
N ILE A 145 -6.19 9.48 -9.61
CA ILE A 145 -4.96 10.23 -9.35
C ILE A 145 -3.79 9.25 -9.22
N ALA A 146 -2.65 9.63 -9.77
CA ALA A 146 -1.44 8.82 -9.69
C ALA A 146 -0.26 9.66 -9.25
N PHE A 147 0.70 9.03 -8.62
CA PHE A 147 1.90 9.67 -8.11
C PHE A 147 3.13 8.87 -8.48
N GLU A 148 4.26 9.55 -8.60
CA GLU A 148 5.54 8.89 -8.76
C GLU A 148 6.64 9.61 -7.97
N ARG A 149 7.68 8.86 -7.65
CA ARG A 149 8.90 9.39 -7.10
C ARG A 149 10.07 8.70 -7.80
N ILE A 150 10.98 9.48 -8.36
CA ILE A 150 12.22 8.97 -8.94
C ILE A 150 13.21 8.76 -7.79
N VAL A 151 13.82 7.61 -7.77
CA VAL A 151 14.76 7.25 -6.72
C VAL A 151 16.19 7.60 -7.13
#